data_b486b834d1b5d7f13d41a409fb4126f6
#
_entry.id   b486b834d1b5d7f13d41a409fb4126f6
#
_cell.length_a   1.000
_cell.length_b   1.000
_cell.length_c   1.000
_cell.angle_alpha   90.00
_cell.angle_beta   90.00
_cell.angle_gamma   90.00
#
_symmetry.space_group_name_H-M   'P 1'
#
loop_
_entity.id
_entity.type
_entity.pdbx_description
1 polymer ?
#
loop_
_entity_poly.entity_id
_entity_poly.type
_entity_poly.pdbx_seq_one_letter_code
_entity_poly.pdbx_strand_id
1 'polypeptide(L)'
;MGKLRIVPSQKFNRDVKLAIKRGYNIQLLDDVVEMIAEQQLIPPEYKDHKLIINYSGCRECHITPDWLLIYEISNEELILYLTRTGTHSD
;
A
#
# COMPACT_ATOMS: atom_id res chain seq x y z
N MET A 1 17.11 -0.01 11.10
CA MET A 1 16.66 1.04 10.19
C MET A 1 15.47 1.75 10.79
N GLY A 2 15.36 3.06 10.55
CA GLY A 2 14.27 3.83 11.09
C GLY A 2 12.95 3.52 10.38
N LYS A 3 11.87 3.85 11.06
CA LYS A 3 10.53 3.69 10.50
C LYS A 3 10.23 4.86 9.57
N LEU A 4 9.64 4.56 8.40
CA LEU A 4 9.22 5.59 7.46
C LEU A 4 7.99 6.31 7.99
N ARG A 5 7.90 7.63 7.72
CA ARG A 5 6.69 8.37 8.04
C ARG A 5 5.61 8.03 7.01
N ILE A 6 4.41 7.72 7.47
CA ILE A 6 3.31 7.30 6.60
C ILE A 6 2.48 8.52 6.19
N VAL A 7 2.34 8.73 4.87
CA VAL A 7 1.58 9.86 4.32
C VAL A 7 0.55 9.30 3.33
N PRO A 8 -0.72 9.19 3.72
CA PRO A 8 -1.77 8.74 2.81
C PRO A 8 -2.25 9.88 1.91
N SER A 9 -2.57 9.53 0.65
CA SER A 9 -3.19 10.49 -0.25
C SER A 9 -4.69 10.61 0.06
N GLN A 10 -5.33 11.67 -0.45
CA GLN A 10 -6.77 11.82 -0.29
C GLN A 10 -7.53 10.69 -0.99
N LYS A 11 -7.04 10.27 -2.16
CA LYS A 11 -7.64 9.12 -2.87
C LYS A 11 -7.52 7.85 -2.05
N PHE A 12 -6.38 7.62 -1.44
CA PHE A 12 -6.19 6.46 -0.57
C PHE A 12 -7.19 6.47 0.58
N ASN A 13 -7.37 7.63 1.23
CA ASN A 13 -8.32 7.74 2.34
C ASN A 13 -9.75 7.41 1.90
N ARG A 14 -10.15 7.85 0.70
CA ARG A 14 -11.45 7.50 0.15
C ARG A 14 -11.56 6.01 -0.17
N ASP A 15 -10.47 5.44 -0.70
CA ASP A 15 -10.40 4.00 -0.98
C ASP A 15 -10.60 3.19 0.29
N VAL A 16 -9.99 3.63 1.41
CA VAL A 16 -10.13 2.95 2.71
C VAL A 16 -11.58 2.97 3.17
N LYS A 17 -12.26 4.11 3.02
CA LYS A 17 -13.68 4.20 3.39
C LYS A 17 -14.52 3.22 2.59
N LEU A 18 -14.24 3.08 1.30
CA LEU A 18 -14.95 2.12 0.45
C LEU A 18 -14.66 0.68 0.88
N ALA A 19 -13.40 0.39 1.21
CA ALA A 19 -13.02 -0.94 1.69
C ALA A 19 -13.77 -1.31 2.97
N ILE A 20 -13.92 -0.35 3.89
CA ILE A 20 -14.68 -0.55 5.11
C ILE A 20 -16.14 -0.87 4.79
N LYS A 21 -16.74 -0.13 3.86
CA LYS A 21 -18.13 -0.36 3.44
C LYS A 21 -18.30 -1.75 2.83
N ARG A 22 -17.29 -2.24 2.12
CA ARG A 22 -17.32 -3.57 1.51
C ARG A 22 -17.05 -4.70 2.51
N GLY A 23 -16.80 -4.36 3.77
CA GLY A 23 -16.55 -5.35 4.81
C GLY A 23 -15.13 -5.92 4.83
N TYR A 24 -14.17 -5.24 4.19
CA TYR A 24 -12.79 -5.68 4.19
C TYR A 24 -12.18 -5.56 5.59
N ASN A 25 -11.31 -6.49 5.94
CA ASN A 25 -10.62 -6.46 7.23
C ASN A 25 -9.46 -5.47 7.18
N ILE A 26 -9.69 -4.27 7.70
CA ILE A 26 -8.71 -3.18 7.66
C ILE A 26 -7.42 -3.54 8.41
N GLN A 27 -7.48 -4.44 9.40
CA GLN A 27 -6.27 -4.86 10.10
C GLN A 27 -5.24 -5.47 9.15
N LEU A 28 -5.70 -6.16 8.09
CA LEU A 28 -4.80 -6.74 7.10
C LEU A 28 -4.03 -5.63 6.35
N LEU A 29 -4.71 -4.53 6.03
CA LEU A 29 -4.06 -3.38 5.40
C LEU A 29 -3.05 -2.75 6.36
N ASP A 30 -3.46 -2.52 7.61
CA ASP A 30 -2.59 -1.91 8.60
C ASP A 30 -1.32 -2.74 8.83
N ASP A 31 -1.45 -4.06 8.85
CA ASP A 31 -0.31 -4.95 9.04
C ASP A 31 0.70 -4.82 7.89
N VAL A 32 0.21 -4.77 6.66
CA VAL A 32 1.06 -4.61 5.48
C VAL A 32 1.73 -3.25 5.47
N VAL A 33 0.97 -2.19 5.74
CA VAL A 33 1.50 -0.83 5.80
C VAL A 33 2.60 -0.72 6.85
N GLU A 34 2.37 -1.30 8.03
CA GLU A 34 3.35 -1.27 9.12
C GLU A 34 4.63 -2.01 8.71
N MET A 35 4.49 -3.16 8.06
CA MET A 35 5.62 -3.94 7.58
C MET A 35 6.48 -3.12 6.61
N ILE A 36 5.84 -2.42 5.67
CA ILE A 36 6.55 -1.58 4.70
C ILE A 36 7.20 -0.39 5.41
N ALA A 37 6.47 0.27 6.32
CA ALA A 37 6.97 1.43 7.03
C ALA A 37 8.21 1.10 7.87
N GLU A 38 8.25 -0.10 8.44
CA GLU A 38 9.40 -0.55 9.22
C GLU A 38 10.52 -1.12 8.34
N GLN A 39 10.34 -1.07 7.02
CA GLN A 39 11.33 -1.51 6.03
C GLN A 39 11.72 -2.98 6.19
N GLN A 40 10.75 -3.80 6.58
CA GLN A 40 10.93 -5.25 6.68
C GLN A 40 10.83 -5.87 5.29
N LEU A 41 11.41 -7.06 5.14
CA LEU A 41 11.24 -7.82 3.91
C LEU A 41 9.77 -8.22 3.75
N ILE A 42 9.23 -7.96 2.56
CA ILE A 42 7.84 -8.30 2.26
C ILE A 42 7.81 -9.75 1.77
N PRO A 43 7.04 -10.63 2.44
CA PRO A 43 6.97 -12.03 2.01
C PRO A 43 6.51 -12.16 0.55
N PRO A 44 7.03 -13.16 -0.19
CA PRO A 44 6.69 -13.33 -1.61
C PRO A 44 5.20 -13.49 -1.90
N GLU A 45 4.43 -13.96 -0.93
CA GLU A 45 2.99 -14.14 -1.10
C GLU A 45 2.25 -12.84 -1.38
N TYR A 46 2.82 -11.70 -0.98
CA TYR A 46 2.22 -10.38 -1.25
C TYR A 46 2.53 -9.87 -2.65
N LYS A 47 3.38 -10.57 -3.40
CA LYS A 47 3.69 -10.27 -4.82
C LYS A 47 4.05 -8.80 -5.06
N ASP A 48 4.87 -8.23 -4.18
CA ASP A 48 5.32 -6.84 -4.30
C ASP A 48 6.14 -6.67 -5.58
N HIS A 49 5.79 -5.66 -6.38
CA HIS A 49 6.49 -5.40 -7.64
C HIS A 49 6.35 -3.94 -8.05
N LYS A 50 7.26 -3.49 -8.92
CA LYS A 50 7.22 -2.13 -9.47
C LYS A 50 6.13 -2.01 -10.51
N LEU A 51 5.47 -0.85 -10.54
CA LEU A 51 4.52 -0.51 -11.60
C LEU A 51 5.25 0.25 -12.70
N ILE A 52 4.95 -0.10 -13.96
CA ILE A 52 5.69 0.43 -15.11
C ILE A 52 4.89 1.46 -15.88
N ILE A 53 3.57 1.23 -16.08
CA ILE A 53 2.74 2.09 -16.91
C ILE A 53 1.93 3.05 -16.05
N ASN A 54 0.82 2.59 -15.47
CA ASN A 54 0.04 3.39 -14.55
C ASN A 54 0.76 3.47 -13.21
N TYR A 55 0.80 4.65 -12.61
CA TYR A 55 1.49 4.89 -11.35
C TYR A 55 2.97 4.51 -11.39
N SER A 56 3.62 4.78 -12.55
CA SER A 56 5.05 4.58 -12.70
C SER A 56 5.80 5.27 -11.56
N GLY A 57 6.77 4.59 -10.99
CA GLY A 57 7.50 5.06 -9.80
C GLY A 57 6.93 4.52 -8.50
N CYS A 58 5.72 3.94 -8.54
CA CYS A 58 5.12 3.29 -7.39
C CYS A 58 5.35 1.78 -7.44
N ARG A 59 5.05 1.13 -6.32
CA ARG A 59 5.04 -0.33 -6.22
C ARG A 59 3.63 -0.77 -5.86
N GLU A 60 3.33 -2.02 -6.18
CA GLU A 60 2.05 -2.63 -5.87
C GLU A 60 2.28 -3.93 -5.12
N CYS A 61 1.49 -4.17 -4.08
CA CYS A 61 1.49 -5.46 -3.42
C CYS A 61 0.04 -5.92 -3.21
N HIS A 62 -0.13 -7.23 -3.01
CA HIS A 62 -1.43 -7.84 -2.79
C HIS A 62 -1.63 -8.08 -1.30
N ILE A 63 -2.57 -7.34 -0.69
CA ILE A 63 -2.94 -7.58 0.71
C ILE A 63 -3.65 -8.92 0.80
N THR A 64 -4.58 -9.15 -0.14
CA THR A 64 -5.17 -10.45 -0.45
C THR A 64 -5.12 -10.58 -1.97
N PRO A 65 -5.46 -11.75 -2.55
CA PRO A 65 -5.40 -11.90 -4.01
C PRO A 65 -6.18 -10.83 -4.78
N ASP A 66 -7.28 -10.31 -4.23
CA ASP A 66 -8.11 -9.32 -4.91
C ASP A 66 -7.98 -7.92 -4.34
N TRP A 67 -7.18 -7.70 -3.32
CA TRP A 67 -7.06 -6.40 -2.66
C TRP A 67 -5.63 -5.90 -2.73
N LEU A 68 -5.43 -4.79 -3.44
CA LEU A 68 -4.12 -4.25 -3.77
C LEU A 68 -3.81 -3.00 -2.96
N LEU A 69 -2.51 -2.78 -2.74
CA LEU A 69 -1.99 -1.53 -2.18
C LEU A 69 -0.96 -0.98 -3.15
N ILE A 70 -1.15 0.28 -3.58
CA ILE A 70 -0.17 0.99 -4.40
C ILE A 70 0.49 2.03 -3.51
N TYR A 71 1.82 2.00 -3.46
CA TYR A 71 2.59 2.86 -2.57
C TYR A 71 3.91 3.29 -3.22
N GLU A 72 4.53 4.30 -2.64
CA GLU A 72 5.84 4.77 -3.08
C GLU A 72 6.69 5.10 -1.86
N ILE A 73 7.97 4.75 -1.90
CA ILE A 73 8.90 5.07 -0.82
C ILE A 73 9.87 6.14 -1.32
N SER A 74 9.97 7.23 -0.58
CA SER A 74 11.00 8.23 -0.79
C SER A 74 12.12 7.97 0.20
N ASN A 75 13.24 7.45 -0.29
CA ASN A 75 14.40 7.18 0.56
C ASN A 75 15.07 8.46 1.04
N GLU A 76 14.99 9.51 0.28
CA GLU A 76 15.56 10.81 0.67
C GLU A 76 14.78 11.45 1.80
N GLU A 77 13.45 11.39 1.73
CA GLU A 77 12.57 11.99 2.72
C GLU A 77 12.23 11.04 3.86
N LEU A 78 12.49 9.76 3.70
CA LEU A 78 12.09 8.69 4.62
C LEU A 78 10.59 8.66 4.83
N ILE A 79 9.85 8.72 3.71
CA ILE A 79 8.39 8.75 3.70
C ILE A 79 7.85 7.56 2.92
N LEU A 80 6.78 6.98 3.43
CA LEU A 80 5.96 6.00 2.74
C LEU A 80 4.68 6.69 2.29
N TYR A 81 4.55 6.91 0.98
CA TYR A 81 3.33 7.47 0.40
C TYR A 81 2.36 6.35 0.08
N LEU A 82 1.15 6.42 0.66
CA LEU A 82 0.09 5.47 0.36
C LEU A 82 -0.78 6.10 -0.73
N THR A 83 -0.71 5.55 -1.93
CA THR A 83 -1.29 6.16 -3.12
C THR A 83 -2.70 5.72 -3.39
N ARG A 84 -2.94 4.42 -3.43
CA ARG A 84 -4.26 3.82 -3.68
C ARG A 84 -4.37 2.48 -2.99
N THR A 85 -5.60 2.07 -2.69
CA THR A 85 -5.91 0.68 -2.33
C THR A 85 -7.28 0.32 -2.88
N GLY A 86 -7.43 -0.93 -3.32
CA GLY A 86 -8.67 -1.38 -3.93
C GLY A 86 -8.45 -2.65 -4.74
N THR A 87 -9.43 -2.97 -5.57
CA THR A 87 -9.33 -4.13 -6.46
C THR A 87 -8.79 -3.69 -7.83
N HIS A 88 -8.52 -4.67 -8.71
CA HIS A 88 -8.10 -4.36 -10.08
C HIS A 88 -9.15 -3.58 -10.86
N SER A 89 -10.41 -3.65 -10.42
CA SER A 89 -11.53 -2.97 -11.09
C SER A 89 -11.76 -1.54 -10.62
N ASP A 90 -11.09 -1.13 -9.58
CA ASP A 90 -11.28 0.21 -8.99
C ASP A 90 -10.46 1.29 -9.65
#